data_8f23153171a68e25af2096e3338c7e1b
#
_entry.id   8f23153171a68e25af2096e3338c7e1b
#
_cell.length_a   1.000
_cell.length_b   1.000
_cell.length_c   1.000
_cell.angle_alpha   90.00
_cell.angle_beta   90.00
_cell.angle_gamma   90.00
#
_symmetry.space_group_name_H-M   'P 1'
#
loop_
_entity.id
_entity.type
_entity.pdbx_description
1 polymer ?
#
loop_
_entity_poly.entity_id
_entity_poly.type
_entity_poly.pdbx_seq_one_letter_code
_entity_poly.pdbx_strand_id
1 'polypeptide(L)'
;MSKIHLFFHHVFRFIWNGVFVLSYPILASFGLLFIGLTFLFSKLSQLLTRLKPEGKKGVVLESEWESLSNSHDLLEAKVEKQILFGPVGVRLRRKDGVPSVLGEFVFGKKVRVLKEGLVLEKWNTLDAAALPDFDICLYDPELDKIRVLTQISSFDWHLAEIQEKQLVFKWFDGTQGGEQVIQL
;
A
#
# COMPACT_ATOMS: atom_id res chain seq x y z
N MET A 1 -36.57 -8.45 52.43
CA MET A 1 -35.58 -9.23 51.62
C MET A 1 -35.31 -10.54 52.33
N SER A 2 -35.52 -11.67 51.67
CA SER A 2 -35.38 -13.00 52.22
C SER A 2 -33.91 -13.27 52.56
N LYS A 3 -33.61 -13.81 53.78
CA LYS A 3 -32.25 -14.17 54.22
C LYS A 3 -31.51 -15.08 53.20
N ILE A 4 -32.29 -15.81 52.42
CA ILE A 4 -31.80 -16.65 51.34
C ILE A 4 -31.17 -15.84 50.18
N HIS A 5 -31.76 -14.70 49.84
CA HIS A 5 -31.22 -13.85 48.76
C HIS A 5 -29.85 -13.23 49.12
N LEU A 6 -29.71 -12.87 50.43
CA LEU A 6 -28.44 -12.32 50.96
C LEU A 6 -27.33 -13.37 50.96
N PHE A 7 -27.67 -14.62 51.32
CA PHE A 7 -26.74 -15.75 51.29
C PHE A 7 -26.23 -16.02 49.85
N PHE A 8 -27.13 -16.13 48.85
CA PHE A 8 -26.76 -16.32 47.48
C PHE A 8 -25.90 -15.17 46.93
N HIS A 9 -26.17 -13.94 47.33
CA HIS A 9 -25.37 -12.78 46.94
C HIS A 9 -23.93 -12.86 47.47
N HIS A 10 -23.75 -13.27 48.74
CA HIS A 10 -22.42 -13.45 49.31
C HIS A 10 -21.64 -14.59 48.68
N VAL A 11 -22.30 -15.72 48.45
CA VAL A 11 -21.69 -16.88 47.76
C VAL A 11 -21.26 -16.51 46.34
N PHE A 12 -22.13 -15.84 45.58
CA PHE A 12 -21.81 -15.40 44.23
C PHE A 12 -20.62 -14.43 44.19
N ARG A 13 -20.63 -13.44 45.11
CA ARG A 13 -19.52 -12.47 45.24
C ARG A 13 -18.20 -13.13 45.59
N PHE A 14 -18.23 -14.13 46.46
CA PHE A 14 -17.03 -14.89 46.85
C PHE A 14 -16.49 -15.70 45.66
N ILE A 15 -17.33 -16.41 44.96
CA ILE A 15 -16.95 -17.18 43.76
C ILE A 15 -16.38 -16.25 42.69
N TRP A 16 -17.07 -15.12 42.42
CA TRP A 16 -16.65 -14.16 41.40
C TRP A 16 -15.30 -13.55 41.73
N ASN A 17 -15.08 -13.13 42.98
CA ASN A 17 -13.78 -12.63 43.42
C ASN A 17 -12.69 -13.71 43.31
N GLY A 18 -12.99 -14.95 43.65
CA GLY A 18 -12.05 -16.08 43.49
C GLY A 18 -11.66 -16.32 42.04
N VAL A 19 -12.63 -16.26 41.11
CA VAL A 19 -12.38 -16.37 39.68
C VAL A 19 -11.48 -15.23 39.19
N PHE A 20 -11.75 -14.00 39.60
CA PHE A 20 -10.94 -12.83 39.23
C PHE A 20 -9.50 -12.94 39.75
N VAL A 21 -9.31 -13.30 41.00
CA VAL A 21 -7.99 -13.40 41.64
C VAL A 21 -7.15 -14.51 40.96
N LEU A 22 -7.79 -15.62 40.59
CA LEU A 22 -7.11 -16.73 39.90
C LEU A 22 -6.85 -16.44 38.41
N SER A 23 -7.78 -15.75 37.73
CA SER A 23 -7.61 -15.46 36.30
C SER A 23 -6.55 -14.39 36.02
N TYR A 24 -6.33 -13.45 36.94
CA TYR A 24 -5.38 -12.36 36.72
C TYR A 24 -3.93 -12.82 36.52
N PRO A 25 -3.33 -13.70 37.37
CA PRO A 25 -1.98 -14.19 37.15
C PRO A 25 -1.87 -15.07 35.90
N ILE A 26 -2.93 -15.78 35.53
CA ILE A 26 -2.96 -16.58 34.31
C ILE A 26 -2.88 -15.66 33.08
N LEU A 27 -3.73 -14.65 33.00
CA LEU A 27 -3.72 -13.66 31.93
C LEU A 27 -2.39 -12.89 31.86
N ALA A 28 -1.83 -12.51 33.00
CA ALA A 28 -0.52 -11.85 33.06
C ALA A 28 0.61 -12.76 32.55
N SER A 29 0.56 -14.06 32.88
CA SER A 29 1.53 -15.05 32.38
C SER A 29 1.44 -15.23 30.87
N PHE A 30 0.23 -15.25 30.30
CA PHE A 30 0.04 -15.28 28.84
C PHE A 30 0.59 -14.01 28.18
N GLY A 31 0.37 -12.83 28.76
CA GLY A 31 0.91 -11.58 28.27
C GLY A 31 2.45 -11.58 28.23
N LEU A 32 3.08 -12.03 29.31
CA LEU A 32 4.54 -12.16 29.38
C LEU A 32 5.09 -13.17 28.39
N LEU A 33 4.41 -14.31 28.21
CA LEU A 33 4.77 -15.34 27.24
C LEU A 33 4.69 -14.79 25.80
N PHE A 34 3.66 -13.99 25.49
CA PHE A 34 3.50 -13.38 24.17
C PHE A 34 4.61 -12.35 23.89
N ILE A 35 4.95 -11.53 24.89
CA ILE A 35 6.07 -10.57 24.79
C ILE A 35 7.39 -11.32 24.59
N GLY A 36 7.64 -12.38 25.36
CA GLY A 36 8.83 -13.21 25.22
C GLY A 36 8.96 -13.87 23.84
N LEU A 37 7.87 -14.41 23.32
CA LEU A 37 7.81 -14.98 21.96
C LEU A 37 8.10 -13.93 20.90
N THR A 38 7.47 -12.75 20.99
CA THR A 38 7.69 -11.66 20.04
C THR A 38 9.14 -11.20 20.04
N PHE A 39 9.74 -11.09 21.23
CA PHE A 39 11.16 -10.74 21.35
C PHE A 39 12.07 -11.83 20.77
N LEU A 40 11.77 -13.10 21.01
CA LEU A 40 12.52 -14.22 20.45
C LEU A 40 12.44 -14.26 18.91
N PHE A 41 11.25 -14.07 18.34
CA PHE A 41 11.06 -13.99 16.89
C PHE A 41 11.78 -12.78 16.27
N SER A 42 11.78 -11.64 16.95
CA SER A 42 12.54 -10.46 16.52
C SER A 42 14.03 -10.72 16.47
N LYS A 43 14.59 -11.34 17.52
CA LYS A 43 16.01 -11.73 17.56
C LYS A 43 16.36 -12.78 16.53
N LEU A 44 15.51 -13.78 16.36
CA LEU A 44 15.70 -14.81 15.34
C LEU A 44 15.66 -14.25 13.93
N SER A 45 14.73 -13.35 13.65
CA SER A 45 14.64 -12.62 12.38
C SER A 45 15.91 -11.80 12.10
N GLN A 46 16.42 -11.08 13.12
CA GLN A 46 17.69 -10.35 12.99
C GLN A 46 18.89 -11.28 12.75
N LEU A 47 18.90 -12.46 13.37
CA LEU A 47 19.96 -13.43 13.14
C LEU A 47 19.89 -14.01 11.72
N LEU A 48 18.68 -14.36 11.26
CA LEU A 48 18.44 -14.85 9.91
C LEU A 48 18.77 -13.81 8.83
N THR A 49 18.53 -12.53 9.09
CA THR A 49 18.94 -11.46 8.17
C THR A 49 20.46 -11.28 8.13
N ARG A 50 21.18 -11.51 9.24
CA ARG A 50 22.64 -11.51 9.26
C ARG A 50 23.28 -12.73 8.60
N LEU A 51 22.58 -13.87 8.61
CA LEU A 51 23.02 -15.10 7.95
C LEU A 51 22.66 -15.16 6.46
N LYS A 52 21.77 -14.26 5.98
CA LYS A 52 21.60 -14.08 4.53
C LYS A 52 22.88 -13.42 4.00
N PRO A 53 23.63 -14.10 3.11
CA PRO A 53 24.73 -13.45 2.44
C PRO A 53 24.17 -12.21 1.74
N GLU A 54 24.82 -11.06 1.97
CA GLU A 54 24.63 -9.85 1.18
C GLU A 54 24.83 -10.25 -0.29
N GLY A 55 23.75 -10.39 -1.03
CA GLY A 55 23.89 -10.82 -2.42
C GLY A 55 22.62 -11.37 -3.06
N LYS A 56 21.46 -11.19 -2.47
CA LYS A 56 20.24 -11.21 -3.26
C LYS A 56 19.53 -9.86 -3.10
N LYS A 57 19.98 -8.87 -3.90
CA LYS A 57 19.09 -7.94 -4.55
C LYS A 57 17.82 -8.73 -4.82
N GLY A 58 16.67 -8.25 -4.30
CA GLY A 58 15.41 -8.97 -4.41
C GLY A 58 15.34 -9.69 -5.75
N VAL A 59 14.80 -10.89 -5.74
CA VAL A 59 14.63 -11.68 -6.95
C VAL A 59 14.03 -10.71 -7.95
N VAL A 60 14.89 -10.16 -8.80
CA VAL A 60 14.47 -9.54 -10.05
C VAL A 60 13.99 -10.77 -10.82
N LEU A 61 12.74 -11.11 -10.65
CA LEU A 61 12.03 -11.84 -11.68
C LEU A 61 12.41 -11.07 -12.92
N GLU A 62 13.12 -11.68 -13.86
CA GLU A 62 13.25 -11.15 -15.21
C GLU A 62 11.81 -11.02 -15.71
N SER A 63 11.18 -9.91 -15.32
CA SER A 63 9.83 -9.66 -15.76
C SER A 63 9.94 -9.34 -17.24
N GLU A 64 9.31 -10.15 -18.02
CA GLU A 64 9.12 -9.87 -19.43
C GLU A 64 8.26 -8.61 -19.57
N TRP A 65 8.31 -8.00 -20.74
CA TRP A 65 7.41 -6.91 -21.07
C TRP A 65 6.01 -7.46 -21.30
N GLU A 66 5.07 -7.00 -20.52
CA GLU A 66 3.66 -7.40 -20.58
C GLU A 66 2.81 -6.22 -21.05
N SER A 67 1.76 -6.50 -21.82
CA SER A 67 0.79 -5.46 -22.19
C SER A 67 0.13 -4.88 -20.94
N LEU A 68 0.15 -3.56 -20.82
CA LEU A 68 -0.42 -2.88 -19.66
C LEU A 68 -1.94 -2.81 -19.78
N SER A 69 -2.62 -3.41 -18.83
CA SER A 69 -4.09 -3.40 -18.77
C SER A 69 -4.65 -1.98 -18.82
N ASN A 70 -5.75 -1.80 -19.52
CA ASN A 70 -6.44 -0.50 -19.67
C ASN A 70 -5.65 0.59 -20.41
N SER A 71 -4.58 0.27 -21.13
CA SER A 71 -3.85 1.24 -21.96
C SER A 71 -4.29 1.26 -23.43
N HIS A 72 -5.40 0.59 -23.78
CA HIS A 72 -5.83 0.32 -25.15
C HIS A 72 -4.73 -0.30 -26.01
N ASP A 73 -3.93 -1.18 -25.39
CA ASP A 73 -2.82 -1.90 -26.03
C ASP A 73 -1.69 -0.99 -26.58
N LEU A 74 -1.62 0.24 -26.06
CA LEU A 74 -0.60 1.21 -26.47
C LEU A 74 0.72 1.03 -25.73
N LEU A 75 0.67 0.52 -24.51
CA LEU A 75 1.81 0.45 -23.61
C LEU A 75 2.10 -0.98 -23.15
N GLU A 76 3.39 -1.24 -22.98
CA GLU A 76 3.91 -2.41 -22.29
C GLU A 76 4.59 -1.98 -20.99
N ALA A 77 4.51 -2.84 -20.00
CA ALA A 77 5.07 -2.63 -18.68
C ALA A 77 6.05 -3.73 -18.31
N LYS A 78 7.14 -3.37 -17.68
CA LYS A 78 8.11 -4.27 -17.06
C LYS A 78 8.23 -3.92 -15.58
N VAL A 79 8.10 -4.90 -14.67
CA VAL A 79 8.26 -4.68 -13.24
C VAL A 79 9.68 -4.21 -12.94
N GLU A 80 9.80 -3.03 -12.33
CA GLU A 80 11.06 -2.45 -11.86
C GLU A 80 11.22 -2.62 -10.35
N LYS A 81 10.13 -2.40 -9.60
CA LYS A 81 10.13 -2.50 -8.15
C LYS A 81 8.80 -3.02 -7.61
N GLN A 82 8.87 -3.88 -6.64
CA GLN A 82 7.71 -4.33 -5.88
C GLN A 82 7.87 -3.99 -4.40
N ILE A 83 6.92 -3.27 -3.85
CA ILE A 83 6.84 -3.01 -2.41
C ILE A 83 6.09 -4.18 -1.78
N LEU A 84 6.64 -4.73 -0.71
CA LEU A 84 6.00 -5.84 0.01
C LEU A 84 4.65 -5.36 0.57
N PHE A 85 3.55 -6.02 0.18
CA PHE A 85 2.17 -5.62 0.48
C PHE A 85 1.76 -4.23 -0.04
N GLY A 86 2.51 -3.67 -0.97
CA GLY A 86 2.28 -2.36 -1.57
C GLY A 86 2.14 -2.42 -3.10
N PRO A 87 2.05 -1.25 -3.73
CA PRO A 87 1.95 -1.16 -5.18
C PRO A 87 3.22 -1.63 -5.88
N VAL A 88 3.07 -1.90 -7.17
CA VAL A 88 4.14 -2.32 -8.06
C VAL A 88 4.54 -1.15 -8.94
N GLY A 89 5.83 -0.79 -8.91
CA GLY A 89 6.44 0.15 -9.82
C GLY A 89 6.90 -0.55 -11.09
N VAL A 90 6.54 0.01 -12.23
CA VAL A 90 6.84 -0.52 -13.56
C VAL A 90 7.53 0.51 -14.43
N ARG A 91 8.43 0.05 -15.30
CA ARG A 91 8.85 0.83 -16.44
C ARG A 91 7.85 0.65 -17.56
N LEU A 92 7.59 1.73 -18.27
CA LEU A 92 6.68 1.72 -19.41
C LEU A 92 7.45 1.92 -20.71
N ARG A 93 6.95 1.30 -21.76
CA ARG A 93 7.38 1.59 -23.14
C ARG A 93 6.17 1.55 -24.07
N ARG A 94 6.32 2.18 -25.21
CA ARG A 94 5.33 2.08 -26.29
C ARG A 94 5.43 0.71 -26.94
N LYS A 95 4.30 0.10 -27.24
CA LYS A 95 4.24 -1.22 -27.91
C LYS A 95 4.73 -1.17 -29.36
N ASP A 96 4.63 -0.01 -29.99
CA ASP A 96 5.15 0.22 -31.34
C ASP A 96 6.69 0.24 -31.43
N GLY A 97 7.38 0.15 -30.30
CA GLY A 97 8.83 0.15 -30.20
C GLY A 97 9.48 1.51 -30.40
N VAL A 98 8.69 2.59 -30.56
CA VAL A 98 9.23 3.95 -30.68
C VAL A 98 9.77 4.39 -29.30
N PRO A 99 11.01 4.92 -29.24
CA PRO A 99 11.52 5.50 -28.01
C PRO A 99 10.57 6.58 -27.47
N SER A 100 10.36 6.58 -26.15
CA SER A 100 9.42 7.48 -25.52
C SER A 100 9.98 8.02 -24.21
N VAL A 101 9.57 9.22 -23.82
CA VAL A 101 9.84 9.83 -22.53
C VAL A 101 9.39 8.97 -21.34
N LEU A 102 8.49 8.02 -21.56
CA LEU A 102 8.03 7.07 -20.54
C LEU A 102 9.18 6.21 -20.00
N GLY A 103 10.17 5.88 -20.82
CA GLY A 103 11.31 5.05 -20.40
C GLY A 103 12.20 5.66 -19.33
N GLU A 104 12.11 6.97 -19.10
CA GLU A 104 12.95 7.68 -18.13
C GLU A 104 12.42 7.55 -16.69
N PHE A 105 11.14 7.19 -16.52
CA PHE A 105 10.47 7.22 -15.22
C PHE A 105 9.95 5.83 -14.82
N VAL A 106 9.59 5.70 -13.55
CA VAL A 106 8.87 4.55 -13.01
C VAL A 106 7.44 4.97 -12.73
N PHE A 107 6.51 4.09 -13.08
CA PHE A 107 5.08 4.34 -12.98
C PHE A 107 4.38 3.27 -12.14
N GLY A 108 3.21 3.58 -11.61
CA GLY A 108 2.29 2.58 -11.09
C GLY A 108 1.57 1.84 -12.22
N LYS A 109 0.92 0.73 -11.88
CA LYS A 109 0.09 -0.02 -12.85
C LYS A 109 -1.28 0.61 -13.12
N LYS A 110 -1.62 1.70 -12.41
CA LYS A 110 -2.90 2.39 -12.60
C LYS A 110 -2.85 3.24 -13.86
N VAL A 111 -3.72 2.94 -14.81
CA VAL A 111 -3.88 3.69 -16.06
C VAL A 111 -5.35 4.00 -16.29
N ARG A 112 -5.62 5.22 -16.73
CA ARG A 112 -6.95 5.63 -17.20
C ARG A 112 -6.82 6.30 -18.56
N VAL A 113 -7.62 5.86 -19.51
CA VAL A 113 -7.67 6.43 -20.84
C VAL A 113 -8.68 7.56 -20.86
N LEU A 114 -8.26 8.70 -21.35
CA LEU A 114 -9.08 9.87 -21.65
C LEU A 114 -9.02 10.16 -23.15
N LYS A 115 -9.83 11.09 -23.61
CA LYS A 115 -9.78 11.58 -25.00
C LYS A 115 -8.45 12.29 -25.28
N GLU A 116 -7.93 12.97 -24.27
CA GLU A 116 -6.72 13.81 -24.32
C GLU A 116 -5.43 13.02 -24.08
N GLY A 117 -5.52 11.71 -23.75
CA GLY A 117 -4.34 10.90 -23.49
C GLY A 117 -4.54 9.90 -22.35
N LEU A 118 -3.44 9.49 -21.75
CA LEU A 118 -3.41 8.49 -20.67
C LEU A 118 -3.06 9.15 -19.34
N VAL A 119 -3.90 8.94 -18.32
CA VAL A 119 -3.57 9.32 -16.95
C VAL A 119 -2.73 8.21 -16.33
N LEU A 120 -1.54 8.57 -15.88
CA LEU A 120 -0.52 7.69 -15.32
C LEU A 120 -0.11 8.17 -13.93
N GLU A 121 0.31 7.22 -13.08
CA GLU A 121 0.90 7.48 -11.77
C GLU A 121 2.43 7.39 -11.91
N LYS A 122 3.12 8.52 -11.89
CA LYS A 122 4.59 8.57 -11.91
C LYS A 122 5.14 8.56 -10.48
N TRP A 123 6.10 7.72 -10.19
CA TRP A 123 6.73 7.62 -8.89
C TRP A 123 7.89 8.61 -8.77
N ASN A 124 7.86 9.48 -7.76
CA ASN A 124 8.91 10.43 -7.49
C ASN A 124 10.02 9.83 -6.62
N THR A 125 9.74 8.75 -5.91
CA THR A 125 10.73 8.02 -5.12
C THR A 125 10.60 6.52 -5.28
N LEU A 126 11.74 5.82 -5.26
CA LEU A 126 11.82 4.36 -5.24
C LEU A 126 12.26 3.84 -3.86
N ASP A 127 12.48 4.71 -2.88
CA ASP A 127 12.83 4.30 -1.54
C ASP A 127 11.60 3.75 -0.81
N ALA A 128 11.69 2.48 -0.39
CA ALA A 128 10.61 1.82 0.34
C ALA A 128 10.40 2.39 1.76
N ALA A 129 11.37 3.13 2.30
CA ALA A 129 11.27 3.78 3.60
C ALA A 129 10.69 5.21 3.48
N ALA A 130 10.63 5.76 2.28
CA ALA A 130 10.03 7.07 2.05
C ALA A 130 8.51 6.99 2.05
N LEU A 131 7.86 8.10 2.39
CA LEU A 131 6.42 8.25 2.23
C LEU A 131 6.04 8.16 0.75
N PRO A 132 4.81 7.69 0.44
CA PRO A 132 4.30 7.68 -0.92
C PRO A 132 4.35 9.08 -1.52
N ASP A 133 4.90 9.19 -2.72
CA ASP A 133 4.99 10.46 -3.45
C ASP A 133 4.86 10.17 -4.95
N PHE A 134 3.72 10.58 -5.49
CA PHE A 134 3.35 10.32 -6.87
C PHE A 134 2.91 11.59 -7.57
N ASP A 135 3.40 11.79 -8.78
CA ASP A 135 2.82 12.73 -9.72
C ASP A 135 1.76 11.99 -10.55
N ILE A 136 0.54 12.49 -10.54
CA ILE A 136 -0.48 12.07 -11.49
C ILE A 136 -0.28 12.87 -12.77
N CYS A 137 0.02 12.17 -13.85
CA CYS A 137 0.43 12.75 -15.11
C CYS A 137 -0.59 12.45 -16.21
N LEU A 138 -0.74 13.36 -17.16
CA LEU A 138 -1.35 13.09 -18.45
C LEU A 138 -0.24 12.88 -19.47
N TYR A 139 -0.23 11.71 -20.09
CA TYR A 139 0.65 11.37 -21.20
C TYR A 139 -0.12 11.48 -22.53
N ASP A 140 0.40 12.30 -23.41
CA ASP A 140 -0.09 12.43 -24.79
C ASP A 140 0.77 11.51 -25.69
N PRO A 141 0.19 10.43 -26.25
CA PRO A 141 0.93 9.48 -27.08
C PRO A 141 1.28 10.02 -28.46
N GLU A 142 0.58 11.06 -28.95
CA GLU A 142 0.84 11.68 -30.27
C GLU A 142 2.05 12.60 -30.21
N LEU A 143 2.14 13.39 -29.14
CA LEU A 143 3.23 14.36 -28.93
C LEU A 143 4.40 13.76 -28.15
N ASP A 144 4.26 12.55 -27.59
CA ASP A 144 5.19 11.91 -26.65
C ASP A 144 5.57 12.85 -25.50
N LYS A 145 4.56 13.43 -24.85
CA LYS A 145 4.76 14.40 -23.75
C LYS A 145 4.02 13.98 -22.50
N ILE A 146 4.66 14.23 -21.37
CA ILE A 146 4.07 14.05 -20.04
C ILE A 146 3.83 15.43 -19.43
N ARG A 147 2.61 15.65 -18.96
CA ARG A 147 2.22 16.82 -18.18
C ARG A 147 1.77 16.39 -16.79
N VAL A 148 2.39 16.94 -15.74
CA VAL A 148 1.95 16.69 -14.36
C VAL A 148 0.62 17.44 -14.15
N LEU A 149 -0.37 16.71 -13.64
CA LEU A 149 -1.68 17.23 -13.29
C LEU A 149 -1.75 17.62 -11.81
N THR A 150 -1.28 16.74 -10.95
CA THR A 150 -1.27 16.94 -9.50
C THR A 150 -0.29 15.98 -8.84
N GLN A 151 0.04 16.23 -7.58
CA GLN A 151 0.84 15.36 -6.73
C GLN A 151 -0.04 14.76 -5.63
N ILE A 152 0.12 13.46 -5.37
CA ILE A 152 -0.64 12.73 -4.37
C ILE A 152 0.33 11.91 -3.50
N SER A 153 0.25 12.09 -2.19
CA SER A 153 1.09 11.39 -1.20
C SER A 153 0.35 10.20 -0.57
N SER A 154 -0.36 9.43 -1.37
CA SER A 154 -1.11 8.26 -0.91
C SER A 154 -1.11 7.15 -1.96
N PHE A 155 -1.01 5.89 -1.52
CA PHE A 155 -1.17 4.71 -2.38
C PHE A 155 -2.63 4.47 -2.79
N ASP A 156 -3.58 4.89 -1.94
CA ASP A 156 -5.00 4.74 -2.20
C ASP A 156 -5.57 6.02 -2.79
N TRP A 157 -5.52 6.09 -4.11
CA TRP A 157 -6.15 7.15 -4.86
C TRP A 157 -6.90 6.58 -6.08
N HIS A 158 -7.91 7.28 -6.51
CA HIS A 158 -8.67 6.94 -7.72
C HIS A 158 -9.23 8.18 -8.41
N LEU A 159 -9.43 8.06 -9.70
CA LEU A 159 -10.18 9.03 -10.48
C LEU A 159 -11.67 8.78 -10.24
N ALA A 160 -12.33 9.66 -9.50
CA ALA A 160 -13.70 9.49 -9.06
C ALA A 160 -14.70 9.88 -10.13
N GLU A 161 -14.47 10.97 -10.84
CA GLU A 161 -15.38 11.54 -11.82
C GLU A 161 -14.63 12.22 -12.95
N ILE A 162 -15.19 12.15 -14.15
CA ILE A 162 -14.72 12.84 -15.33
C ILE A 162 -15.90 13.67 -15.84
N GLN A 163 -15.82 14.97 -15.67
CA GLN A 163 -16.77 15.92 -16.25
C GLN A 163 -16.07 16.68 -17.38
N GLU A 164 -16.80 17.16 -18.36
CA GLU A 164 -16.35 17.67 -19.68
C GLU A 164 -14.91 18.22 -19.80
N LYS A 165 -14.35 18.83 -18.74
CA LYS A 165 -12.95 19.33 -18.67
C LYS A 165 -12.38 19.26 -17.26
N GLN A 166 -13.00 18.48 -16.39
CA GLN A 166 -12.57 18.35 -15.00
C GLN A 166 -12.32 16.90 -14.65
N LEU A 167 -11.21 16.68 -13.97
CA LEU A 167 -10.86 15.39 -13.37
C LEU A 167 -10.93 15.53 -11.85
N VAL A 168 -11.66 14.63 -11.21
CA VAL A 168 -11.79 14.63 -9.76
C VAL A 168 -11.05 13.43 -9.20
N PHE A 169 -9.95 13.68 -8.51
CA PHE A 169 -9.14 12.66 -7.85
C PHE A 169 -9.48 12.62 -6.37
N LYS A 170 -9.79 11.43 -5.88
CA LYS A 170 -9.95 11.16 -4.44
C LYS A 170 -8.81 10.31 -3.93
N TRP A 171 -8.37 10.58 -2.72
CA TRP A 171 -7.30 9.83 -2.08
C TRP A 171 -7.56 9.64 -0.58
N PHE A 172 -6.94 8.61 -0.01
CA PHE A 172 -6.98 8.32 1.41
C PHE A 172 -5.62 7.80 1.88
N ASP A 173 -5.06 8.37 2.95
CA ASP A 173 -3.72 8.01 3.45
C ASP A 173 -3.76 7.04 4.65
N GLY A 174 -4.93 6.55 5.03
CA GLY A 174 -5.15 5.71 6.21
C GLY A 174 -5.70 6.48 7.41
N THR A 175 -5.59 7.81 7.43
CA THR A 175 -6.09 8.68 8.49
C THR A 175 -6.98 9.79 7.95
N GLN A 176 -6.59 10.37 6.84
CA GLN A 176 -7.28 11.49 6.20
C GLN A 176 -7.56 11.16 4.74
N GLY A 177 -8.62 11.71 4.24
CA GLY A 177 -8.99 11.66 2.84
C GLY A 177 -9.12 13.06 2.26
N GLY A 178 -8.92 13.17 0.96
CA GLY A 178 -9.04 14.43 0.24
C GLY A 178 -9.56 14.25 -1.17
N GLU A 179 -9.89 15.38 -1.76
CA GLU A 179 -10.35 15.48 -3.13
C GLU A 179 -9.60 16.60 -3.82
N GLN A 180 -9.18 16.35 -5.06
CA GLN A 180 -8.55 17.38 -5.91
C GLN A 180 -9.26 17.44 -7.24
N VAL A 181 -9.66 18.65 -7.63
CA VAL A 181 -10.32 18.93 -8.91
C VAL A 181 -9.31 19.62 -9.83
N ILE A 182 -9.04 18.99 -10.96
CA ILE A 182 -8.08 19.46 -11.96
C ILE A 182 -8.84 19.82 -13.25
N GLN A 183 -8.54 20.95 -13.82
CA GLN A 183 -9.02 21.31 -15.15
C GLN A 183 -8.02 20.85 -16.23
N LEU A 184 -8.54 20.21 -17.28
CA LEU A 184 -7.76 19.74 -18.45
C LEU A 184 -7.44 20.86 -19.43
#